data_b23ea95e8b5befaa3d0ade093433d901
#
_entry.id   b23ea95e8b5befaa3d0ade093433d901
#
_cell.length_a   1.000
_cell.length_b   1.000
_cell.length_c   1.000
_cell.angle_alpha   90.00
_cell.angle_beta   90.00
_cell.angle_gamma   90.00
#
_symmetry.space_group_name_H-M   'P 1'
#
loop_
_entity.id
_entity.type
_entity.pdbx_description
1 polymer ?
#
loop_
_entity_poly.entity_id
_entity_poly.type
_entity_poly.pdbx_seq_one_letter_code
_entity_poly.pdbx_strand_id
1 'polypeptide(L)'
;MPYYVERGGEVSLCPPGVAMGTRAYCFVLEADRTKLAEMFDRYLNEPSMGAVHYEPVGSLVILMFANIPHLSATLPPDVRMGYMVEREVAVWTLGYDTVRQQFSMFNPYMIVNHPWAMAMGREVYGFPKQLGVVTLPDDGKPDKYALDLPGVEQWGPDNEFACQRFLAVIESGAETAASPRCFSSQGELVAATAEIVLAHHSEISLDMTGQSFGSRAERDAKLLEVLSFETLPIVLLKQIRDARTPMHACFQAVQLADFSVLGFRGAGELPGRHSLQIQELANEPLRRELGFAAGPVPAVTAFWVDFDFEVTVSKELWRADTEALSVTMGPVSKSATVGLVSKSATVGRVP
;
A
#
# COMPACT_ATOMS: atom_id res chain seq x y z
N MET A 1 -0.80 26.97 -11.36
CA MET A 1 -0.88 25.62 -11.98
C MET A 1 -1.90 25.69 -13.12
N PRO A 2 -1.67 25.01 -14.26
CA PRO A 2 -2.68 24.88 -15.31
C PRO A 2 -3.88 24.08 -14.78
N TYR A 3 -5.05 24.32 -15.41
CA TYR A 3 -6.23 23.50 -15.14
C TYR A 3 -6.04 22.11 -15.72
N TYR A 4 -6.58 21.09 -15.02
CA TYR A 4 -6.66 19.75 -15.56
C TYR A 4 -7.67 19.73 -16.71
N VAL A 5 -7.31 19.07 -17.83
CA VAL A 5 -8.20 18.94 -18.98
C VAL A 5 -8.86 17.58 -18.93
N GLU A 6 -10.13 17.55 -18.51
CA GLU A 6 -10.95 16.34 -18.49
C GLU A 6 -11.19 15.82 -19.88
N ARG A 7 -11.03 14.52 -20.07
CA ARG A 7 -11.36 13.81 -21.30
C ARG A 7 -12.49 12.81 -21.03
N GLY A 8 -13.51 12.80 -21.85
CA GLY A 8 -14.64 11.89 -21.68
C GLY A 8 -14.18 10.43 -21.60
N GLY A 9 -14.52 9.71 -20.55
CA GLY A 9 -14.07 8.36 -20.24
C GLY A 9 -12.96 8.27 -19.20
N GLU A 10 -12.35 9.37 -18.82
CA GLU A 10 -11.50 9.47 -17.64
C GLU A 10 -12.35 9.88 -16.45
N VAL A 11 -12.56 8.96 -15.53
CA VAL A 11 -13.25 9.26 -14.27
C VAL A 11 -12.24 9.30 -13.16
N SER A 12 -12.08 10.48 -12.56
CA SER A 12 -11.28 10.67 -11.36
C SER A 12 -12.16 11.38 -10.34
N LEU A 13 -12.50 10.69 -9.27
CA LEU A 13 -13.24 11.29 -8.17
C LEU A 13 -12.28 12.16 -7.35
N CYS A 14 -12.56 13.45 -7.26
CA CYS A 14 -11.76 14.36 -6.45
C CYS A 14 -11.96 14.10 -4.95
N PRO A 15 -10.89 14.25 -4.13
CA PRO A 15 -11.02 14.16 -2.68
C PRO A 15 -11.95 15.27 -2.12
N PRO A 16 -12.62 15.01 -0.99
CA PRO A 16 -12.57 13.80 -0.19
C PRO A 16 -13.29 12.62 -0.83
N GLY A 17 -12.71 11.41 -0.68
CA GLY A 17 -13.33 10.17 -1.09
C GLY A 17 -13.94 9.44 0.11
N VAL A 18 -15.22 9.03 0.01
CA VAL A 18 -15.92 8.29 1.06
C VAL A 18 -16.21 6.87 0.62
N ALA A 19 -15.85 5.92 1.47
CA ALA A 19 -16.14 4.51 1.33
C ALA A 19 -17.17 4.07 2.36
N MET A 20 -18.29 3.52 1.86
CA MET A 20 -19.40 3.07 2.69
C MET A 20 -19.58 1.56 2.57
N GLY A 21 -19.90 0.90 3.68
CA GLY A 21 -20.15 -0.53 3.70
C GLY A 21 -18.89 -1.39 3.58
N THR A 22 -17.72 -0.84 3.83
CA THR A 22 -16.45 -1.56 3.69
C THR A 22 -16.36 -2.72 4.66
N ARG A 23 -15.98 -3.89 4.14
CA ARG A 23 -15.50 -5.03 4.92
C ARG A 23 -14.04 -5.30 4.58
N ALA A 24 -13.19 -5.24 5.59
CA ALA A 24 -11.78 -5.58 5.47
C ALA A 24 -11.45 -6.84 6.28
N TYR A 25 -10.57 -7.66 5.72
CA TYR A 25 -9.97 -8.83 6.34
C TYR A 25 -8.48 -8.57 6.48
N CYS A 26 -8.00 -8.54 7.70
CA CYS A 26 -6.64 -8.12 8.06
C CYS A 26 -5.84 -9.30 8.61
N PHE A 27 -4.65 -9.50 8.07
CA PHE A 27 -3.68 -10.50 8.50
C PHE A 27 -2.43 -9.77 8.96
N VAL A 28 -2.15 -9.80 10.26
CA VAL A 28 -0.97 -9.17 10.84
C VAL A 28 0.21 -10.11 10.67
N LEU A 29 1.28 -9.65 10.04
CA LEU A 29 2.47 -10.43 9.73
C LEU A 29 3.68 -9.76 10.37
N GLU A 30 4.69 -10.55 10.72
CA GLU A 30 5.97 -10.05 11.21
C GLU A 30 6.96 -9.96 10.04
N ALA A 31 7.41 -8.74 9.75
CA ALA A 31 8.42 -8.42 8.74
C ALA A 31 9.80 -8.22 9.38
N ASP A 32 10.85 -8.15 8.58
CA ASP A 32 12.17 -7.72 9.02
C ASP A 32 12.20 -6.19 9.16
N ARG A 33 12.45 -5.70 10.37
CA ARG A 33 12.48 -4.26 10.67
C ARG A 33 13.54 -3.51 9.87
N THR A 34 14.69 -4.12 9.60
CA THR A 34 15.75 -3.51 8.77
C THR A 34 15.26 -3.35 7.34
N LYS A 35 14.53 -4.34 6.81
CA LYS A 35 13.92 -4.25 5.49
C LYS A 35 12.81 -3.20 5.41
N LEU A 36 12.04 -3.04 6.47
CA LEU A 36 11.07 -1.93 6.54
C LEU A 36 11.77 -0.57 6.56
N ALA A 37 12.89 -0.41 7.26
CA ALA A 37 13.67 0.82 7.24
C ALA A 37 14.23 1.12 5.84
N GLU A 38 14.83 0.12 5.17
CA GLU A 38 15.29 0.24 3.77
C GLU A 38 14.14 0.64 2.82
N MET A 39 12.92 0.20 3.11
CA MET A 39 11.72 0.55 2.34
C MET A 39 11.30 2.00 2.56
N PHE A 40 11.29 2.49 3.80
CA PHE A 40 11.03 3.90 4.12
C PHE A 40 12.08 4.81 3.48
N ASP A 41 13.37 4.41 3.55
CA ASP A 41 14.44 5.14 2.90
C ASP A 41 14.20 5.26 1.41
N ARG A 42 13.99 4.15 0.72
CA ARG A 42 13.79 4.11 -0.73
C ARG A 42 12.56 4.89 -1.19
N TYR A 43 11.45 4.81 -0.48
CA TYR A 43 10.18 5.36 -0.96
C TYR A 43 9.86 6.77 -0.43
N LEU A 44 10.46 7.19 0.68
CA LEU A 44 10.12 8.47 1.30
C LEU A 44 11.36 9.34 1.62
N ASN A 45 12.33 8.79 2.34
CA ASN A 45 13.43 9.57 2.90
C ASN A 45 14.41 10.05 1.81
N GLU A 46 14.89 9.12 0.98
CA GLU A 46 15.81 9.44 -0.12
C GLU A 46 15.16 10.34 -1.19
N PRO A 47 13.95 10.03 -1.71
CA PRO A 47 13.29 10.88 -2.70
C PRO A 47 13.08 12.32 -2.19
N SER A 48 12.75 12.48 -0.91
CA SER A 48 12.53 13.79 -0.32
C SER A 48 13.81 14.53 0.08
N MET A 49 14.98 13.90 -0.11
CA MET A 49 16.29 14.47 0.30
C MET A 49 16.32 14.83 1.79
N GLY A 50 15.63 14.06 2.63
CA GLY A 50 15.54 14.29 4.07
C GLY A 50 14.53 15.35 4.51
N ALA A 51 13.68 15.86 3.61
CA ALA A 51 12.60 16.77 3.99
C ALA A 51 11.51 16.08 4.84
N VAL A 52 11.39 14.76 4.71
CA VAL A 52 10.75 13.86 5.68
C VAL A 52 11.77 12.81 6.09
N HIS A 53 11.62 12.26 7.29
CA HIS A 53 12.46 11.15 7.73
C HIS A 53 11.62 10.16 8.55
N TYR A 54 11.14 9.14 7.86
CA TYR A 54 10.32 8.09 8.44
C TYR A 54 11.16 6.90 8.88
N GLU A 55 10.85 6.40 10.07
CA GLU A 55 11.37 5.16 10.64
C GLU A 55 10.21 4.18 10.90
N PRO A 56 10.41 2.85 10.72
CA PRO A 56 9.36 1.89 11.01
C PRO A 56 9.08 1.81 12.51
N VAL A 57 7.79 1.80 12.85
CA VAL A 57 7.33 1.55 14.22
C VAL A 57 7.15 0.05 14.40
N GLY A 58 8.22 -0.61 14.85
CA GLY A 58 8.26 -2.06 15.01
C GLY A 58 8.46 -2.83 13.71
N SER A 59 8.03 -4.10 13.71
CA SER A 59 8.20 -5.04 12.60
C SER A 59 6.88 -5.54 12.02
N LEU A 60 5.74 -5.08 12.53
CA LEU A 60 4.44 -5.56 12.07
C LEU A 60 3.98 -4.87 10.79
N VAL A 61 3.44 -5.67 9.88
CA VAL A 61 2.73 -5.21 8.69
C VAL A 61 1.33 -5.84 8.66
N ILE A 62 0.38 -5.14 8.09
CA ILE A 62 -0.99 -5.61 7.91
C ILE A 62 -1.21 -5.88 6.43
N LEU A 63 -1.41 -7.14 6.07
CA LEU A 63 -1.97 -7.51 4.78
C LEU A 63 -3.49 -7.44 4.88
N MET A 64 -4.08 -6.53 4.13
CA MET A 64 -5.52 -6.28 4.13
C MET A 64 -6.14 -6.69 2.80
N PHE A 65 -7.24 -7.43 2.87
CA PHE A 65 -8.16 -7.67 1.76
C PHE A 65 -9.45 -6.93 2.04
N ALA A 66 -9.87 -6.03 1.16
CA ALA A 66 -11.07 -5.25 1.40
C ALA A 66 -12.07 -5.33 0.24
N ASN A 67 -13.36 -5.33 0.60
CA ASN A 67 -14.47 -5.10 -0.29
C ASN A 67 -15.09 -3.75 0.06
N ILE A 68 -15.09 -2.83 -0.90
CA ILE A 68 -15.63 -1.48 -0.79
C ILE A 68 -16.80 -1.38 -1.77
N PRO A 69 -18.03 -1.66 -1.34
CA PRO A 69 -19.19 -1.71 -2.24
C PRO A 69 -19.65 -0.33 -2.72
N HIS A 70 -19.18 0.74 -2.07
CA HIS A 70 -19.57 2.09 -2.44
C HIS A 70 -18.42 3.07 -2.13
N LEU A 71 -17.69 3.47 -3.16
CA LEU A 71 -16.68 4.52 -3.10
C LEU A 71 -17.11 5.69 -3.97
N SER A 72 -17.26 6.86 -3.39
CA SER A 72 -17.74 8.07 -4.07
C SER A 72 -17.02 9.33 -3.59
N ALA A 73 -17.08 10.40 -4.39
CA ALA A 73 -16.71 11.73 -3.95
C ALA A 73 -17.85 12.38 -3.15
N THR A 74 -17.52 13.35 -2.29
CA THR A 74 -18.50 14.04 -1.46
C THR A 74 -18.78 15.47 -1.92
N LEU A 75 -17.92 16.05 -2.74
CA LEU A 75 -18.01 17.43 -3.19
C LEU A 75 -18.44 17.56 -4.66
N PRO A 76 -19.18 18.64 -5.01
CA PRO A 76 -19.47 18.97 -6.39
C PRO A 76 -18.16 19.31 -7.18
N PRO A 77 -18.11 18.96 -8.49
CA PRO A 77 -19.17 18.33 -9.29
C PRO A 77 -19.26 16.80 -9.09
N ASP A 78 -18.24 16.16 -8.55
CA ASP A 78 -17.99 14.72 -8.59
C ASP A 78 -18.99 13.90 -7.77
N VAL A 79 -19.62 14.49 -6.75
CA VAL A 79 -20.71 13.83 -6.00
C VAL A 79 -21.86 13.36 -6.91
N ARG A 80 -21.97 13.91 -8.13
CA ARG A 80 -22.99 13.52 -9.13
C ARG A 80 -22.53 12.42 -10.09
N MET A 81 -21.26 12.02 -10.03
CA MET A 81 -20.70 11.00 -10.94
C MET A 81 -21.08 9.56 -10.53
N GLY A 82 -21.74 9.40 -9.37
CA GLY A 82 -22.10 8.10 -8.84
C GLY A 82 -21.01 7.52 -7.94
N TYR A 83 -20.91 6.20 -7.93
CA TYR A 83 -19.96 5.47 -7.09
C TYR A 83 -19.31 4.32 -7.87
N MET A 84 -18.19 3.84 -7.38
CA MET A 84 -17.54 2.63 -7.87
C MET A 84 -17.52 1.56 -6.79
N VAL A 85 -17.46 0.30 -7.23
CA VAL A 85 -17.22 -0.87 -6.36
C VAL A 85 -15.75 -1.23 -6.50
N GLU A 86 -15.03 -1.23 -5.40
CA GLU A 86 -13.61 -1.54 -5.37
C GLU A 86 -13.35 -2.75 -4.47
N ARG A 87 -12.49 -3.65 -4.93
CA ARG A 87 -11.84 -4.64 -4.09
C ARG A 87 -10.36 -4.36 -4.11
N GLU A 88 -9.73 -4.44 -2.96
CA GLU A 88 -8.31 -4.16 -2.85
C GLU A 88 -7.58 -5.17 -1.98
N VAL A 89 -6.30 -5.32 -2.27
CA VAL A 89 -5.31 -5.95 -1.39
C VAL A 89 -4.23 -4.92 -1.14
N ALA A 90 -3.97 -4.64 0.12
CA ALA A 90 -3.01 -3.62 0.52
C ALA A 90 -2.09 -4.12 1.63
N VAL A 91 -0.84 -3.69 1.61
CA VAL A 91 0.10 -3.87 2.71
C VAL A 91 0.28 -2.54 3.42
N TRP A 92 0.06 -2.54 4.72
CA TRP A 92 0.18 -1.35 5.55
C TRP A 92 1.24 -1.54 6.63
N THR A 93 2.00 -0.50 6.91
CA THR A 93 2.92 -0.45 8.04
C THR A 93 2.90 0.92 8.70
N LEU A 94 3.21 0.98 9.98
CA LEU A 94 3.24 2.22 10.74
C LEU A 94 4.66 2.80 10.71
N GLY A 95 4.78 4.07 10.37
CA GLY A 95 6.02 4.84 10.41
C GLY A 95 5.91 6.05 11.33
N TYR A 96 7.06 6.53 11.78
CA TYR A 96 7.20 7.75 12.57
C TYR A 96 8.10 8.74 11.84
N ASP A 97 7.57 9.91 11.48
CA ASP A 97 8.35 11.01 10.92
C ASP A 97 9.10 11.73 12.07
N THR A 98 10.41 11.55 12.13
CA THR A 98 11.26 12.15 13.17
C THR A 98 11.39 13.67 13.00
N VAL A 99 11.19 14.20 11.78
CA VAL A 99 11.23 15.64 11.50
C VAL A 99 9.99 16.35 12.05
N ARG A 100 8.80 15.72 11.85
CA ARG A 100 7.51 16.30 12.27
C ARG A 100 6.96 15.71 13.55
N GLN A 101 7.62 14.68 14.08
CA GLN A 101 7.20 13.98 15.30
C GLN A 101 5.77 13.43 15.19
N GLN A 102 5.47 12.82 14.04
CA GLN A 102 4.14 12.36 13.69
C GLN A 102 4.15 10.91 13.22
N PHE A 103 3.22 10.13 13.75
CA PHE A 103 2.94 8.79 13.21
C PHE A 103 2.12 8.89 11.93
N SER A 104 2.39 8.00 10.99
CA SER A 104 1.61 7.86 9.75
C SER A 104 1.60 6.42 9.28
N MET A 105 0.49 5.98 8.71
CA MET A 105 0.46 4.74 7.95
C MET A 105 1.15 4.92 6.61
N PHE A 106 1.92 3.94 6.22
CA PHE A 106 2.53 3.85 4.91
C PHE A 106 2.02 2.62 4.16
N ASN A 107 1.72 2.80 2.89
CA ASN A 107 1.21 1.76 2.02
C ASN A 107 2.17 1.53 0.86
N PRO A 108 3.09 0.54 0.94
CA PRO A 108 4.03 0.24 -0.13
C PRO A 108 3.44 -0.60 -1.27
N TYR A 109 2.37 -1.34 -1.02
CA TYR A 109 1.71 -2.22 -2.00
C TYR A 109 0.21 -2.08 -1.92
N MET A 110 -0.43 -1.79 -3.06
CA MET A 110 -1.87 -1.74 -3.18
C MET A 110 -2.30 -2.24 -4.57
N ILE A 111 -3.11 -3.26 -4.59
CA ILE A 111 -3.65 -3.84 -5.81
C ILE A 111 -5.17 -3.77 -5.76
N VAL A 112 -5.77 -3.27 -6.84
CA VAL A 112 -7.21 -3.02 -6.94
C VAL A 112 -7.79 -3.71 -8.18
N ASN A 113 -9.08 -4.00 -8.16
CA ASN A 113 -9.76 -4.63 -9.27
C ASN A 113 -10.38 -3.63 -10.26
N HIS A 114 -10.33 -2.33 -9.97
CA HIS A 114 -11.04 -1.30 -10.74
C HIS A 114 -10.05 -0.30 -11.37
N PRO A 115 -10.08 -0.10 -12.72
CA PRO A 115 -9.10 0.74 -13.41
C PRO A 115 -9.18 2.21 -13.01
N TRP A 116 -10.38 2.74 -12.75
CA TRP A 116 -10.53 4.14 -12.29
C TRP A 116 -10.00 4.33 -10.87
N ALA A 117 -10.22 3.35 -9.98
CA ALA A 117 -9.65 3.38 -8.64
C ALA A 117 -8.11 3.37 -8.69
N MET A 118 -7.53 2.62 -9.63
CA MET A 118 -6.08 2.63 -9.85
C MET A 118 -5.62 4.02 -10.34
N ALA A 119 -6.23 4.56 -11.39
CA ALA A 119 -5.84 5.85 -11.97
C ALA A 119 -5.96 6.97 -10.93
N MET A 120 -7.14 7.09 -10.31
CA MET A 120 -7.39 8.09 -9.25
C MET A 120 -6.39 7.95 -8.10
N GLY A 121 -6.19 6.74 -7.60
CA GLY A 121 -5.29 6.50 -6.47
C GLY A 121 -3.86 6.96 -6.76
N ARG A 122 -3.36 6.70 -7.97
CA ARG A 122 -2.02 7.10 -8.39
C ARG A 122 -1.91 8.59 -8.71
N GLU A 123 -2.86 9.12 -9.48
CA GLU A 123 -2.77 10.48 -10.02
C GLU A 123 -3.19 11.54 -9.01
N VAL A 124 -4.16 11.25 -8.15
CA VAL A 124 -4.67 12.21 -7.17
C VAL A 124 -3.92 12.11 -5.86
N TYR A 125 -3.86 10.90 -5.28
CA TYR A 125 -3.29 10.70 -3.93
C TYR A 125 -1.81 10.28 -3.94
N GLY A 126 -1.38 9.47 -4.91
CA GLY A 126 -0.04 8.86 -4.93
C GLY A 126 0.02 7.46 -4.32
N PHE A 127 -1.12 6.78 -4.13
CA PHE A 127 -1.13 5.36 -3.77
C PHE A 127 -0.43 4.53 -4.86
N PRO A 128 0.36 3.50 -4.52
CA PRO A 128 1.06 2.65 -5.49
C PRO A 128 0.12 1.62 -6.14
N LYS A 129 -1.09 2.03 -6.53
CA LYS A 129 -2.13 1.14 -7.03
C LYS A 129 -1.74 0.46 -8.34
N GLN A 130 -1.98 -0.85 -8.41
CA GLN A 130 -1.85 -1.71 -9.58
C GLN A 130 -3.17 -2.45 -9.81
N LEU A 131 -3.36 -3.01 -11.01
CA LEU A 131 -4.54 -3.83 -11.30
C LEU A 131 -4.28 -5.29 -11.00
N GLY A 132 -5.29 -5.96 -10.43
CA GLY A 132 -5.30 -7.39 -10.18
C GLY A 132 -6.69 -7.94 -9.98
N VAL A 133 -6.76 -9.25 -9.76
CA VAL A 133 -8.01 -9.96 -9.47
C VAL A 133 -7.99 -10.38 -8.00
N VAL A 134 -8.85 -9.74 -7.22
CA VAL A 134 -8.99 -10.00 -5.78
C VAL A 134 -10.10 -11.01 -5.53
N THR A 135 -9.76 -12.10 -4.85
CA THR A 135 -10.70 -13.12 -4.40
C THR A 135 -10.98 -12.94 -2.91
N LEU A 136 -12.26 -12.94 -2.55
CA LEU A 136 -12.76 -12.80 -1.19
C LEU A 136 -13.67 -14.00 -0.81
N PRO A 137 -13.96 -14.25 0.48
CA PRO A 137 -14.72 -15.41 0.94
C PRO A 137 -16.08 -15.59 0.25
N ASP A 138 -16.75 -14.49 -0.06
CA ASP A 138 -18.10 -14.50 -0.64
C ASP A 138 -18.13 -14.93 -2.13
N ASP A 139 -16.95 -15.10 -2.76
CA ASP A 139 -16.85 -15.53 -4.18
C ASP A 139 -17.11 -17.03 -4.37
N GLY A 140 -17.25 -17.81 -3.28
CA GLY A 140 -17.48 -19.26 -3.34
C GLY A 140 -16.31 -20.05 -3.94
N LYS A 141 -15.12 -19.46 -4.01
CA LYS A 141 -13.91 -20.12 -4.51
C LYS A 141 -13.20 -20.91 -3.42
N PRO A 142 -12.39 -21.95 -3.78
CA PRO A 142 -11.62 -22.71 -2.80
C PRO A 142 -10.67 -21.82 -1.97
N ASP A 143 -9.99 -20.89 -2.64
CA ASP A 143 -9.14 -19.90 -1.98
C ASP A 143 -10.01 -18.72 -1.54
N LYS A 144 -10.17 -18.56 -0.23
CA LYS A 144 -10.99 -17.49 0.35
C LYS A 144 -10.35 -16.11 0.19
N TYR A 145 -9.03 -16.05 0.23
CA TYR A 145 -8.26 -14.80 0.13
C TYR A 145 -7.11 -15.02 -0.84
N ALA A 146 -7.22 -14.44 -2.01
CA ALA A 146 -6.20 -14.59 -3.04
C ALA A 146 -6.10 -13.34 -3.93
N LEU A 147 -4.92 -13.16 -4.49
CA LEU A 147 -4.61 -12.10 -5.42
C LEU A 147 -3.89 -12.67 -6.63
N ASP A 148 -4.47 -12.45 -7.80
CA ASP A 148 -3.82 -12.69 -9.08
C ASP A 148 -3.52 -11.35 -9.76
N LEU A 149 -2.35 -11.21 -10.37
CA LEU A 149 -1.95 -10.00 -11.06
C LEU A 149 -1.04 -10.31 -12.27
N PRO A 150 -0.87 -9.35 -13.20
CA PRO A 150 0.09 -9.49 -14.28
C PRO A 150 1.53 -9.52 -13.74
N GLY A 151 2.23 -10.62 -13.97
CA GLY A 151 3.58 -10.80 -13.43
C GLY A 151 4.46 -11.68 -14.29
N VAL A 152 5.75 -11.63 -14.02
CA VAL A 152 6.77 -12.50 -14.61
C VAL A 152 7.66 -13.05 -13.51
N GLU A 153 8.04 -14.32 -13.59
CA GLU A 153 8.95 -14.96 -12.63
C GLU A 153 10.39 -14.41 -12.78
N GLN A 154 10.76 -14.09 -13.99
CA GLN A 154 12.08 -13.55 -14.33
C GLN A 154 11.96 -12.47 -15.39
N TRP A 155 12.84 -11.47 -15.33
CA TRP A 155 12.96 -10.49 -16.38
C TRP A 155 13.56 -11.13 -17.65
N GLY A 156 12.95 -10.87 -18.79
CA GLY A 156 13.45 -11.34 -20.09
C GLY A 156 12.66 -10.71 -21.24
N PRO A 157 13.31 -10.49 -22.40
CA PRO A 157 12.67 -9.81 -23.54
C PRO A 157 11.51 -10.61 -24.15
N ASP A 158 11.52 -11.92 -23.93
CA ASP A 158 10.52 -12.84 -24.51
C ASP A 158 9.45 -13.27 -23.46
N ASN A 159 9.48 -12.71 -22.25
CA ASN A 159 8.55 -13.07 -21.20
C ASN A 159 7.30 -12.21 -21.28
N GLU A 160 6.15 -12.86 -21.31
CA GLU A 160 4.84 -12.19 -21.27
C GLU A 160 4.41 -11.95 -19.82
N PHE A 161 3.86 -10.77 -19.54
CA PHE A 161 3.20 -10.46 -18.28
C PHE A 161 1.81 -11.12 -18.25
N ALA A 162 1.77 -12.38 -17.84
CA ALA A 162 0.53 -13.12 -17.70
C ALA A 162 -0.09 -12.89 -16.32
N CYS A 163 -1.44 -12.91 -16.26
CA CYS A 163 -2.15 -12.91 -14.98
C CYS A 163 -1.94 -14.25 -14.29
N GLN A 164 -1.33 -14.21 -13.10
CA GLN A 164 -1.01 -15.40 -12.32
C GLN A 164 -1.18 -15.15 -10.83
N ARG A 165 -1.28 -16.22 -10.05
CA ARG A 165 -1.36 -16.12 -8.59
C ARG A 165 -0.10 -15.45 -8.06
N PHE A 166 -0.29 -14.34 -7.33
CA PHE A 166 0.79 -13.66 -6.63
C PHE A 166 0.82 -14.07 -5.16
N LEU A 167 -0.34 -14.04 -4.50
CA LEU A 167 -0.43 -14.46 -3.11
C LEU A 167 -1.79 -15.10 -2.77
N ALA A 168 -1.78 -15.93 -1.73
CA ALA A 168 -2.99 -16.48 -1.13
C ALA A 168 -2.81 -16.62 0.38
N VAL A 169 -3.88 -16.45 1.14
CA VAL A 169 -3.89 -16.78 2.57
C VAL A 169 -4.53 -18.14 2.74
N ILE A 170 -3.78 -19.04 3.37
CA ILE A 170 -4.19 -20.40 3.67
C ILE A 170 -4.60 -20.49 5.13
N GLU A 171 -5.80 -21.02 5.37
CA GLU A 171 -6.29 -21.39 6.69
C GLU A 171 -5.80 -22.81 7.01
N SER A 172 -5.10 -22.98 8.13
CA SER A 172 -4.65 -24.29 8.61
C SER A 172 -5.33 -24.63 9.92
N GLY A 173 -5.98 -25.81 9.93
CA GLY A 173 -6.49 -26.52 11.10
C GLY A 173 -7.41 -25.74 12.04
N ALA A 174 -8.63 -26.21 12.19
CA ALA A 174 -9.46 -25.82 13.32
C ALA A 174 -8.90 -26.48 14.60
N GLU A 175 -7.84 -25.92 15.19
CA GLU A 175 -7.68 -26.15 16.62
C GLU A 175 -8.81 -25.40 17.31
N THR A 176 -9.58 -26.12 18.08
CA THR A 176 -10.63 -25.63 18.98
C THR A 176 -10.04 -24.78 20.10
N ALA A 177 -9.44 -23.66 19.72
CA ALA A 177 -9.20 -22.56 20.62
C ALA A 177 -10.54 -21.88 20.92
N ALA A 178 -10.58 -21.08 21.96
CA ALA A 178 -11.75 -20.31 22.39
C ALA A 178 -12.51 -19.72 21.20
N SER A 179 -13.83 -19.58 21.32
CA SER A 179 -14.66 -18.94 20.29
C SER A 179 -14.03 -17.60 19.87
N PRO A 180 -13.95 -17.28 18.56
CA PRO A 180 -13.39 -16.03 18.08
C PRO A 180 -14.03 -14.83 18.80
N ARG A 181 -13.21 -13.89 19.25
CA ARG A 181 -13.72 -12.69 19.90
C ARG A 181 -14.41 -11.82 18.87
N CYS A 182 -15.54 -11.22 19.24
CA CYS A 182 -16.21 -10.19 18.45
C CYS A 182 -16.11 -8.86 19.21
N PHE A 183 -15.95 -7.78 18.47
CA PHE A 183 -15.78 -6.44 19.00
C PHE A 183 -16.98 -5.58 18.57
N SER A 184 -17.68 -5.03 19.52
CA SER A 184 -18.87 -4.21 19.31
C SER A 184 -18.55 -2.72 19.16
N SER A 185 -17.35 -2.32 19.55
CA SER A 185 -16.85 -0.97 19.44
C SER A 185 -15.43 -0.91 18.88
N GLN A 186 -15.12 0.22 18.26
CA GLN A 186 -13.76 0.52 17.79
C GLN A 186 -12.74 0.46 18.93
N GLY A 187 -13.10 0.95 20.13
CA GLY A 187 -12.22 0.91 21.30
C GLY A 187 -11.85 -0.51 21.75
N GLU A 188 -12.77 -1.48 21.66
CA GLU A 188 -12.48 -2.88 21.95
C GLU A 188 -11.50 -3.49 20.93
N LEU A 189 -11.68 -3.20 19.64
CA LEU A 189 -10.76 -3.63 18.59
C LEU A 189 -9.36 -3.03 18.81
N VAL A 190 -9.30 -1.72 19.09
CA VAL A 190 -8.05 -1.01 19.36
C VAL A 190 -7.32 -1.60 20.56
N ALA A 191 -8.01 -1.85 21.66
CA ALA A 191 -7.41 -2.46 22.84
C ALA A 191 -6.83 -3.84 22.54
N ALA A 192 -7.57 -4.68 21.82
CA ALA A 192 -7.10 -6.02 21.41
C ALA A 192 -5.89 -5.96 20.46
N THR A 193 -5.92 -5.03 19.49
CA THR A 193 -4.79 -4.83 18.56
C THR A 193 -3.57 -4.29 19.29
N ALA A 194 -3.77 -3.37 20.22
CA ALA A 194 -2.70 -2.80 21.04
C ALA A 194 -1.99 -3.86 21.88
N GLU A 195 -2.71 -4.80 22.49
CA GLU A 195 -2.13 -5.91 23.23
C GLU A 195 -1.14 -6.70 22.35
N ILE A 196 -1.51 -6.98 21.11
CA ILE A 196 -0.68 -7.72 20.15
C ILE A 196 0.55 -6.89 19.76
N VAL A 197 0.33 -5.63 19.40
CA VAL A 197 1.41 -4.71 19.03
C VAL A 197 2.40 -4.56 20.19
N LEU A 198 1.92 -4.33 21.39
CA LEU A 198 2.76 -4.16 22.56
C LEU A 198 3.51 -5.45 22.97
N ALA A 199 2.89 -6.62 22.78
CA ALA A 199 3.55 -7.90 23.03
C ALA A 199 4.73 -8.17 22.09
N HIS A 200 4.59 -7.79 20.80
CA HIS A 200 5.65 -7.94 19.79
C HIS A 200 6.68 -6.79 19.85
N HIS A 201 6.37 -5.70 20.54
CA HIS A 201 7.23 -4.54 20.65
C HIS A 201 7.95 -4.40 21.98
N SER A 202 8.02 -5.47 22.79
CA SER A 202 8.81 -5.46 24.04
C SER A 202 10.30 -5.13 23.82
N GLU A 203 10.79 -5.28 22.58
CA GLU A 203 12.15 -4.97 22.15
C GLU A 203 12.29 -3.68 21.31
N ILE A 204 11.24 -2.86 21.14
CA ILE A 204 11.43 -1.53 20.54
C ILE A 204 12.30 -0.74 21.52
N SER A 205 13.60 -0.72 21.23
CA SER A 205 14.53 0.04 22.03
C SER A 205 14.14 1.51 21.99
N LEU A 206 14.22 2.17 23.11
CA LEU A 206 14.00 3.60 23.32
C LEU A 206 14.91 4.50 22.44
N ASP A 207 15.80 3.89 21.67
CA ASP A 207 16.85 4.53 20.87
C ASP A 207 16.37 5.03 19.50
N MET A 208 15.10 4.72 19.13
CA MET A 208 14.63 4.98 17.76
C MET A 208 14.38 6.43 17.40
N THR A 209 14.22 7.32 18.35
CA THR A 209 13.78 8.68 18.05
C THR A 209 14.74 9.77 18.49
N GLY A 210 15.90 9.42 19.12
CA GLY A 210 16.73 10.45 19.76
C GLY A 210 15.96 11.30 20.78
N GLN A 211 14.67 11.06 20.92
CA GLN A 211 13.80 11.62 21.94
C GLN A 211 13.48 10.54 22.96
N SER A 212 13.96 10.74 24.16
CA SER A 212 13.46 10.03 25.32
C SER A 212 11.98 10.35 25.48
N PHE A 213 11.08 9.46 25.00
CA PHE A 213 9.79 9.37 25.66
C PHE A 213 10.12 9.16 27.14
N GLY A 214 9.64 10.04 28.01
CA GLY A 214 10.05 10.08 29.42
C GLY A 214 9.76 8.78 30.16
N SER A 215 8.85 7.92 29.60
CA SER A 215 8.54 6.60 30.15
C SER A 215 7.97 5.67 29.07
N ARG A 216 8.07 4.36 29.31
CA ARG A 216 7.36 3.34 28.49
C ARG A 216 5.87 3.63 28.42
N ALA A 217 5.26 4.09 29.52
CA ALA A 217 3.84 4.40 29.59
C ALA A 217 3.42 5.56 28.65
N GLU A 218 4.26 6.60 28.49
CA GLU A 218 3.99 7.69 27.56
C GLU A 218 4.05 7.24 26.10
N ARG A 219 5.02 6.40 25.75
CA ARG A 219 5.13 5.80 24.43
C ARG A 219 3.92 4.93 24.12
N ASP A 220 3.55 4.05 25.06
CA ASP A 220 2.42 3.14 24.89
C ASP A 220 1.10 3.92 24.79
N ALA A 221 0.95 5.01 25.57
CA ALA A 221 -0.19 5.92 25.46
C ALA A 221 -0.26 6.62 24.08
N LYS A 222 0.88 7.06 23.55
CA LYS A 222 0.95 7.69 22.22
C LYS A 222 0.66 6.70 21.11
N LEU A 223 1.14 5.48 21.22
CA LEU A 223 0.83 4.41 20.27
C LEU A 223 -0.67 4.05 20.31
N LEU A 224 -1.26 3.99 21.49
CA LEU A 224 -2.70 3.77 21.67
C LEU A 224 -3.54 4.92 21.07
N GLU A 225 -3.10 6.17 21.23
CA GLU A 225 -3.73 7.33 20.58
C GLU A 225 -3.75 7.18 19.06
N VAL A 226 -2.63 6.77 18.46
CA VAL A 226 -2.54 6.53 17.01
C VAL A 226 -3.41 5.35 16.57
N LEU A 227 -3.43 4.28 17.35
CA LEU A 227 -4.25 3.10 17.06
C LEU A 227 -5.74 3.34 17.33
N SER A 228 -6.14 4.45 17.99
CA SER A 228 -7.55 4.77 18.22
C SER A 228 -8.35 5.03 16.94
N PHE A 229 -7.68 5.20 15.80
CA PHE A 229 -8.22 5.26 14.44
C PHE A 229 -9.29 6.34 14.17
N GLU A 230 -9.50 7.30 15.07
CA GLU A 230 -10.42 8.41 14.76
C GLU A 230 -9.94 9.16 13.52
N THR A 231 -8.63 9.44 13.47
CA THR A 231 -7.97 9.99 12.27
C THR A 231 -6.55 9.45 12.22
N LEU A 232 -6.22 8.78 11.12
CA LEU A 232 -4.92 8.18 10.91
C LEU A 232 -4.26 8.78 9.67
N PRO A 233 -3.17 9.54 9.81
CA PRO A 233 -2.46 10.08 8.66
C PRO A 233 -1.87 8.96 7.79
N ILE A 234 -1.97 9.13 6.46
CA ILE A 234 -1.36 8.25 5.46
C ILE A 234 -0.31 9.06 4.70
N VAL A 235 0.94 8.61 4.74
CA VAL A 235 2.02 9.20 3.95
C VAL A 235 2.16 8.47 2.62
N LEU A 236 2.31 9.23 1.54
CA LEU A 236 2.30 8.74 0.17
C LEU A 236 3.40 9.41 -0.67
N LEU A 237 4.02 8.66 -1.56
CA LEU A 237 4.89 9.21 -2.60
C LEU A 237 4.11 9.31 -3.90
N LYS A 238 3.69 10.53 -4.26
CA LYS A 238 3.08 10.80 -5.55
C LYS A 238 4.16 11.11 -6.57
N GLN A 239 4.20 10.34 -7.67
CA GLN A 239 5.19 10.57 -8.72
C GLN A 239 4.66 10.21 -10.11
N ILE A 240 5.11 10.96 -11.11
CA ILE A 240 4.78 10.78 -12.53
C ILE A 240 6.09 10.72 -13.29
N ARG A 241 6.24 9.67 -14.10
CA ARG A 241 7.47 9.40 -14.87
C ARG A 241 7.63 10.41 -16.03
N ASP A 242 8.83 10.90 -16.24
CA ASP A 242 9.13 11.75 -17.42
C ASP A 242 9.20 10.87 -18.69
N ALA A 243 8.49 11.27 -19.72
CA ALA A 243 8.43 10.52 -20.98
C ALA A 243 9.75 10.56 -21.78
N ARG A 244 10.57 11.60 -21.61
CA ARG A 244 11.86 11.78 -22.33
C ARG A 244 12.99 11.04 -21.63
N THR A 245 12.92 10.99 -20.30
CA THR A 245 13.91 10.34 -19.42
C THR A 245 13.19 9.44 -18.40
N PRO A 246 12.75 8.24 -18.81
CA PRO A 246 11.86 7.41 -17.99
C PRO A 246 12.42 6.95 -16.63
N MET A 247 13.71 7.13 -16.41
CA MET A 247 14.33 6.90 -15.09
C MET A 247 14.11 8.05 -14.10
N HIS A 248 13.55 9.18 -14.58
CA HIS A 248 13.27 10.36 -13.78
C HIS A 248 11.76 10.62 -13.68
N ALA A 249 11.37 11.38 -12.69
CA ALA A 249 10.00 11.85 -12.51
C ALA A 249 9.87 13.29 -13.02
N CYS A 250 8.83 13.57 -13.81
CA CYS A 250 8.45 14.97 -14.15
C CYS A 250 7.63 15.62 -13.04
N PHE A 251 7.11 14.84 -12.11
CA PHE A 251 6.47 15.28 -10.86
C PHE A 251 6.81 14.29 -9.76
N GLN A 252 7.23 14.78 -8.60
CA GLN A 252 7.45 13.95 -7.41
C GLN A 252 7.17 14.77 -6.16
N ALA A 253 6.35 14.24 -5.26
CA ALA A 253 6.01 14.88 -4.01
C ALA A 253 5.69 13.83 -2.92
N VAL A 254 6.06 14.12 -1.68
CA VAL A 254 5.57 13.39 -0.51
C VAL A 254 4.32 14.11 -0.02
N GLN A 255 3.23 13.35 0.10
CA GLN A 255 1.93 13.85 0.49
C GLN A 255 1.44 13.15 1.76
N LEU A 256 0.63 13.86 2.52
CA LEU A 256 -0.04 13.35 3.71
C LEU A 256 -1.55 13.55 3.54
N ALA A 257 -2.32 12.47 3.60
CA ALA A 257 -3.78 12.51 3.64
C ALA A 257 -4.26 11.97 4.98
N ASP A 258 -5.38 12.45 5.47
CA ASP A 258 -5.99 11.88 6.66
C ASP A 258 -7.01 10.82 6.26
N PHE A 259 -6.93 9.68 6.93
CA PHE A 259 -7.93 8.61 6.90
C PHE A 259 -8.76 8.72 8.17
N SER A 260 -10.06 8.84 8.02
CA SER A 260 -10.98 8.98 9.16
C SER A 260 -12.05 7.90 9.11
N VAL A 261 -12.26 7.21 10.23
CA VAL A 261 -13.38 6.27 10.39
C VAL A 261 -14.65 7.06 10.65
N LEU A 262 -15.62 6.98 9.72
CA LEU A 262 -16.91 7.66 9.82
C LEU A 262 -17.94 6.82 10.57
N GLY A 263 -17.82 5.50 10.52
CA GLY A 263 -18.72 4.58 11.19
C GLY A 263 -18.08 3.21 11.40
N PHE A 264 -18.22 2.69 12.58
CA PHE A 264 -17.79 1.33 12.94
C PHE A 264 -19.03 0.46 13.14
N ARG A 265 -19.15 -0.66 12.44
CA ARG A 265 -20.30 -1.57 12.51
C ARG A 265 -19.99 -2.88 13.22
N GLY A 266 -18.74 -3.20 13.41
CA GLY A 266 -18.28 -4.38 14.13
C GLY A 266 -16.94 -4.89 13.63
N ALA A 267 -16.33 -5.74 14.42
CA ALA A 267 -15.10 -6.46 14.05
C ALA A 267 -15.07 -7.80 14.77
N GLY A 268 -14.18 -8.68 14.36
CA GLY A 268 -13.98 -9.96 15.06
C GLY A 268 -12.75 -10.68 14.57
N GLU A 269 -12.23 -11.56 15.41
CA GLU A 269 -11.13 -12.45 15.05
C GLU A 269 -11.59 -13.42 13.95
N LEU A 270 -10.72 -13.74 13.02
CA LEU A 270 -10.93 -14.81 12.06
C LEU A 270 -10.58 -16.15 12.73
N PRO A 271 -11.44 -17.17 12.60
CA PRO A 271 -11.18 -18.48 13.19
C PRO A 271 -10.00 -19.17 12.51
N GLY A 272 -9.29 -20.01 13.27
CA GLY A 272 -8.17 -20.80 12.76
C GLY A 272 -6.83 -20.06 12.72
N ARG A 273 -5.82 -20.75 12.20
CA ARG A 273 -4.50 -20.18 11.96
C ARG A 273 -4.37 -19.84 10.48
N HIS A 274 -3.76 -18.73 10.18
CA HIS A 274 -3.58 -18.25 8.82
C HIS A 274 -2.11 -18.15 8.49
N SER A 275 -1.77 -18.43 7.23
CA SER A 275 -0.44 -18.18 6.69
C SER A 275 -0.53 -17.64 5.26
N LEU A 276 0.34 -16.69 4.94
CA LEU A 276 0.46 -16.12 3.61
C LEU A 276 1.41 -16.96 2.76
N GLN A 277 0.93 -17.41 1.62
CA GLN A 277 1.75 -17.96 0.53
C GLN A 277 2.01 -16.87 -0.49
N ILE A 278 3.28 -16.67 -0.88
CA ILE A 278 3.71 -15.67 -1.84
C ILE A 278 4.46 -16.37 -2.95
N GLN A 279 4.04 -16.17 -4.21
CA GLN A 279 4.82 -16.54 -5.38
C GLN A 279 5.86 -15.46 -5.65
N GLU A 280 7.10 -15.88 -5.92
CA GLU A 280 8.17 -14.95 -6.29
C GLU A 280 7.96 -14.48 -7.73
N LEU A 281 7.72 -13.19 -7.87
CA LEU A 281 7.62 -12.51 -9.17
C LEU A 281 8.69 -11.42 -9.25
N ALA A 282 9.34 -11.32 -10.40
CA ALA A 282 10.39 -10.33 -10.59
C ALA A 282 9.91 -8.88 -10.48
N ASN A 283 8.65 -8.63 -10.84
CA ASN A 283 8.01 -7.32 -10.75
C ASN A 283 7.34 -7.04 -9.40
N GLU A 284 7.20 -8.06 -8.52
CA GLU A 284 6.54 -7.93 -7.20
C GLU A 284 7.43 -8.51 -6.10
N PRO A 285 8.47 -7.79 -5.68
CA PRO A 285 9.47 -8.31 -4.74
C PRO A 285 9.02 -8.27 -3.26
N LEU A 286 7.74 -8.45 -2.97
CA LEU A 286 7.12 -8.31 -1.65
C LEU A 286 7.86 -9.10 -0.56
N ARG A 287 8.15 -10.39 -0.81
CA ARG A 287 8.86 -11.24 0.15
C ARG A 287 10.23 -10.69 0.53
N ARG A 288 11.00 -10.28 -0.48
CA ARG A 288 12.34 -9.72 -0.29
C ARG A 288 12.30 -8.36 0.41
N GLU A 289 11.35 -7.51 0.06
CA GLU A 289 11.23 -6.15 0.62
C GLU A 289 10.72 -6.15 2.06
N LEU A 290 9.95 -7.16 2.45
CA LEU A 290 9.50 -7.33 3.84
C LEU A 290 10.40 -8.29 4.64
N GLY A 291 11.40 -8.91 4.01
CA GLY A 291 12.32 -9.83 4.67
C GLY A 291 11.69 -11.15 5.11
N PHE A 292 10.60 -11.57 4.46
CA PHE A 292 9.94 -12.83 4.80
C PHE A 292 10.80 -14.03 4.42
N ALA A 293 10.91 -14.99 5.33
CA ALA A 293 11.59 -16.26 5.08
C ALA A 293 10.91 -17.05 3.94
N ALA A 294 11.63 -17.99 3.35
CA ALA A 294 11.06 -18.91 2.36
C ALA A 294 9.92 -19.75 2.95
N GLY A 295 8.93 -20.05 2.13
CA GLY A 295 7.74 -20.81 2.54
C GLY A 295 6.57 -19.94 3.02
N PRO A 296 5.55 -20.56 3.65
CA PRO A 296 4.40 -19.84 4.18
C PRO A 296 4.79 -18.92 5.33
N VAL A 297 4.28 -17.69 5.31
CA VAL A 297 4.50 -16.68 6.38
C VAL A 297 3.32 -16.75 7.35
N PRO A 298 3.52 -17.16 8.61
CA PRO A 298 2.42 -17.25 9.57
C PRO A 298 1.89 -15.86 9.94
N ALA A 299 0.58 -15.74 10.03
CA ALA A 299 -0.03 -14.55 10.60
C ALA A 299 0.06 -14.61 12.13
N VAL A 300 0.45 -13.50 12.74
CA VAL A 300 0.45 -13.29 14.19
C VAL A 300 -0.99 -13.31 14.72
N THR A 301 -1.88 -12.65 13.99
CA THR A 301 -3.32 -12.63 14.22
C THR A 301 -4.04 -12.29 12.92
N ALA A 302 -5.35 -12.61 12.89
CA ALA A 302 -6.20 -12.25 11.77
C ALA A 302 -7.58 -11.82 12.28
N PHE A 303 -8.14 -10.78 11.68
CA PHE A 303 -9.44 -10.24 12.05
C PHE A 303 -10.17 -9.62 10.85
N TRP A 304 -11.46 -9.46 10.97
CA TRP A 304 -12.27 -8.70 10.04
C TRP A 304 -12.80 -7.43 10.73
N VAL A 305 -13.07 -6.41 9.91
CA VAL A 305 -13.70 -5.16 10.39
C VAL A 305 -14.68 -4.63 9.36
N ASP A 306 -15.85 -4.19 9.83
CA ASP A 306 -16.89 -3.51 9.06
C ASP A 306 -16.93 -2.04 9.46
N PHE A 307 -16.67 -1.16 8.50
CA PHE A 307 -16.58 0.27 8.76
C PHE A 307 -16.85 1.12 7.53
N ASP A 308 -17.06 2.39 7.76
CA ASP A 308 -17.10 3.44 6.76
C ASP A 308 -15.93 4.38 6.99
N PHE A 309 -15.34 4.91 5.92
CA PHE A 309 -14.20 5.80 6.07
C PHE A 309 -14.18 6.90 5.00
N GLU A 310 -13.42 7.96 5.30
CA GLU A 310 -13.09 9.04 4.39
C GLU A 310 -11.56 9.15 4.24
N VAL A 311 -11.12 9.44 3.02
CA VAL A 311 -9.76 9.91 2.75
C VAL A 311 -9.83 11.35 2.30
N THR A 312 -9.21 12.24 3.08
CA THR A 312 -9.28 13.68 2.86
C THR A 312 -8.39 14.14 1.71
N VAL A 313 -8.49 15.44 1.38
CA VAL A 313 -7.54 16.10 0.46
C VAL A 313 -6.13 16.00 1.04
N SER A 314 -5.19 15.52 0.24
CA SER A 314 -3.80 15.41 0.69
C SER A 314 -3.12 16.77 0.79
N LYS A 315 -2.24 16.87 1.80
CA LYS A 315 -1.34 17.99 2.04
C LYS A 315 0.05 17.62 1.57
N GLU A 316 0.71 18.51 0.84
CA GLU A 316 2.07 18.31 0.38
C GLU A 316 3.06 18.60 1.51
N LEU A 317 3.88 17.60 1.84
CA LEU A 317 4.97 17.73 2.81
C LEU A 317 6.28 18.18 2.15
N TRP A 318 6.48 17.74 0.92
CA TRP A 318 7.64 18.06 0.09
C TRP A 318 7.30 17.86 -1.39
N ARG A 319 7.95 18.65 -2.24
CA ARG A 319 7.93 18.52 -3.71
C ARG A 319 9.31 18.69 -4.28
N ALA A 320 9.68 17.86 -5.25
CA ALA A 320 10.89 18.04 -6.01
C ALA A 320 10.83 19.33 -6.85
N ASP A 321 11.88 20.11 -6.83
CA ASP A 321 12.06 21.24 -7.74
C ASP A 321 12.52 20.71 -9.10
N THR A 322 11.56 20.59 -10.03
CA THR A 322 11.82 20.08 -11.38
C THR A 322 12.57 21.08 -12.26
N GLU A 323 12.62 22.38 -11.92
CA GLU A 323 13.39 23.38 -12.66
C GLU A 323 14.89 23.27 -12.33
N ALA A 324 15.25 22.97 -11.09
CA ALA A 324 16.65 22.80 -10.68
C ALA A 324 17.32 21.58 -11.36
N LEU A 325 16.55 20.52 -11.63
CA LEU A 325 17.06 19.31 -12.29
C LEU A 325 17.35 19.52 -13.79
N SER A 326 16.71 20.46 -14.45
CA SER A 326 16.93 20.77 -15.88
C SER A 326 18.25 21.51 -16.15
N VAL A 327 18.83 22.16 -15.16
CA VAL A 327 20.06 22.97 -15.27
C VAL A 327 21.32 22.11 -15.19
N THR A 328 21.26 20.91 -14.57
CA THR A 328 22.44 20.04 -14.40
C THR A 328 22.69 19.06 -15.55
N MET A 329 21.74 18.92 -16.48
CA MET A 329 21.91 18.09 -17.66
C MET A 329 22.50 18.91 -18.80
N GLY A 330 23.81 18.98 -18.90
CA GLY A 330 24.50 19.46 -20.09
C GLY A 330 24.03 18.71 -21.36
N PRO A 331 24.23 19.29 -22.56
CA PRO A 331 23.72 18.68 -23.79
C PRO A 331 24.22 17.24 -23.93
N VAL A 332 23.30 16.28 -24.00
CA VAL A 332 23.61 14.89 -24.29
C VAL A 332 24.31 14.83 -25.63
N SER A 333 25.58 14.46 -25.61
CA SER A 333 26.40 14.24 -26.81
C SER A 333 25.68 13.27 -27.74
N LYS A 334 25.35 13.69 -28.93
CA LYS A 334 24.79 12.85 -30.00
C LYS A 334 25.89 11.91 -30.53
N SER A 335 26.18 10.86 -29.84
CA SER A 335 27.08 9.80 -30.31
C SER A 335 26.76 8.48 -29.65
N ALA A 336 25.69 7.85 -30.12
CA ALA A 336 25.54 6.41 -30.10
C ALA A 336 24.75 6.01 -31.36
N THR A 337 25.47 5.78 -32.43
CA THR A 337 24.93 5.12 -33.63
C THR A 337 24.61 3.68 -33.26
N VAL A 338 23.35 3.37 -33.01
CA VAL A 338 22.89 1.97 -32.89
C VAL A 338 22.94 1.37 -34.27
N GLY A 339 23.93 0.52 -34.52
CA GLY A 339 24.01 -0.29 -35.74
C GLY A 339 22.86 -1.28 -35.77
N LEU A 340 21.86 -1.01 -36.62
CA LEU A 340 20.86 -1.98 -37.02
C LEU A 340 21.55 -3.07 -37.85
N VAL A 341 21.76 -4.24 -37.25
CA VAL A 341 22.13 -5.43 -37.99
C VAL A 341 20.87 -5.96 -38.67
N SER A 342 20.70 -5.67 -39.96
CA SER A 342 19.67 -6.29 -40.79
C SER A 342 20.03 -7.77 -41.04
N LYS A 343 19.33 -8.69 -40.41
CA LYS A 343 19.30 -10.09 -40.86
C LYS A 343 18.28 -10.20 -41.98
N SER A 344 18.75 -10.29 -43.21
CA SER A 344 17.93 -10.66 -44.38
C SER A 344 17.49 -12.13 -44.21
N ALA A 345 16.20 -12.34 -44.02
CA ALA A 345 15.59 -13.66 -44.12
C ALA A 345 15.38 -14.00 -45.58
N THR A 346 16.10 -14.96 -46.09
CA THR A 346 15.91 -15.55 -47.40
C THR A 346 14.68 -16.48 -47.33
N VAL A 347 13.60 -16.10 -48.01
CA VAL A 347 12.42 -16.96 -48.18
C VAL A 347 12.75 -18.01 -49.22
N GLY A 348 12.99 -19.25 -48.78
CA GLY A 348 13.06 -20.41 -49.66
C GLY A 348 11.67 -20.83 -50.15
N ARG A 349 11.42 -20.82 -51.47
CA ARG A 349 10.27 -21.48 -52.09
C ARG A 349 10.50 -22.98 -52.03
N VAL A 350 9.53 -23.72 -51.60
CA VAL A 350 9.42 -25.17 -51.69
C VAL A 350 8.40 -25.48 -52.80
N PRO A 351 8.65 -26.47 -53.65
CA PRO A 351 7.86 -26.81 -54.84
C PRO A 351 6.48 -27.37 -54.54
#